data_8e29ae890936a30a7ef5453752329af4
#
_entry.id   8e29ae890936a30a7ef5453752329af4
#
_cell.length_a   1.000
_cell.length_b   1.000
_cell.length_c   1.000
_cell.angle_alpha   90.00
_cell.angle_beta   90.00
_cell.angle_gamma   90.00
#
_symmetry.space_group_name_H-M   'P 1'
#
loop_
_entity.id
_entity.type
_entity.pdbx_description
1 polymer ?
#
loop_
_entity_poly.entity_id
_entity_poly.type
_entity_poly.pdbx_seq_one_letter_code
_entity_poly.pdbx_strand_id
1 'polypeptide(L)'
;DTRHSLKLLNHLNIKKKLISYHKFNEKKELEKIIKYLNEGKILSLISDAGTPSLSDPGRLLIQKCIEKNIKVIPIPGVSSITASMSISGFKDQFLFYGFLPKTEKELEKILSSLCQLSFSQVFFIPSIKINFYLKKFKKFFSGRKLLIAKELTKLHESIYREDIDKINMFKTPIKGELTV
;
A
#
# COMPACT_ATOMS: atom_id res chain seq x y z
N ASP A 1 4.17 11.81 6.32
CA ASP A 1 4.29 13.29 6.40
C ASP A 1 3.69 13.78 7.73
N THR A 2 4.54 14.38 8.60
CA THR A 2 4.10 14.86 9.95
C THR A 2 2.98 15.89 9.88
N ARG A 3 2.86 16.67 8.80
CA ARG A 3 1.77 17.65 8.61
C ARG A 3 0.43 16.95 8.40
N HIS A 4 0.45 15.79 7.74
CA HIS A 4 -0.74 14.97 7.54
C HIS A 4 -1.18 14.34 8.87
N SER A 5 -0.25 13.71 9.57
CA SER A 5 -0.50 13.10 10.89
C SER A 5 -0.97 14.13 11.92
N LEU A 6 -0.45 15.37 11.87
CA LEU A 6 -0.83 16.42 12.80
C LEU A 6 -2.31 16.80 12.70
N LYS A 7 -2.91 16.72 11.51
CA LYS A 7 -4.36 16.96 11.34
C LYS A 7 -5.19 15.97 12.16
N LEU A 8 -4.84 14.68 12.08
CA LEU A 8 -5.50 13.63 12.85
C LEU A 8 -5.31 13.84 14.37
N LEU A 9 -4.08 14.09 14.79
CA LEU A 9 -3.79 14.30 16.22
C LEU A 9 -4.54 15.52 16.77
N ASN A 10 -4.61 16.61 16.02
CA ASN A 10 -5.37 17.80 16.42
C ASN A 10 -6.88 17.49 16.50
N HIS A 11 -7.43 16.74 15.55
CA HIS A 11 -8.83 16.32 15.58
C HIS A 11 -9.17 15.47 16.83
N LEU A 12 -8.22 14.64 17.25
CA LEU A 12 -8.34 13.80 18.43
C LEU A 12 -7.91 14.50 19.74
N ASN A 13 -7.53 15.77 19.69
CA ASN A 13 -7.00 16.53 20.83
C ASN A 13 -5.75 15.89 21.48
N ILE A 14 -4.94 15.20 20.68
CA ILE A 14 -3.72 14.53 21.11
C ILE A 14 -2.51 15.43 20.84
N LYS A 15 -1.80 15.82 21.91
CA LYS A 15 -0.55 16.59 21.80
C LYS A 15 0.65 15.67 22.04
N LYS A 16 1.30 15.25 20.95
CA LYS A 16 2.51 14.41 21.00
C LYS A 16 3.55 14.92 20.01
N LYS A 17 4.82 14.73 20.36
CA LYS A 17 5.93 15.04 19.47
C LYS A 17 5.92 14.07 18.30
N LEU A 18 5.98 14.61 17.08
CA LEU A 18 6.10 13.83 15.86
C LEU A 18 7.57 13.78 15.43
N ILE A 19 7.98 12.61 14.90
CA ILE A 19 9.26 12.40 14.24
C ILE A 19 8.93 12.05 12.78
N SER A 20 9.49 12.79 11.85
CA SER A 20 9.36 12.46 10.43
C SER A 20 10.15 11.21 10.13
N TYR A 21 9.48 10.18 9.55
CA TYR A 21 10.10 8.91 9.19
C TYR A 21 9.61 8.49 7.81
N HIS A 22 10.52 8.48 6.83
CA HIS A 22 10.20 8.19 5.44
C HIS A 22 11.39 7.53 4.73
N LYS A 23 11.16 6.99 3.55
CA LYS A 23 12.15 6.23 2.77
C LYS A 23 13.53 6.90 2.65
N PHE A 24 13.59 8.22 2.62
CA PHE A 24 14.84 8.96 2.43
C PHE A 24 15.59 9.30 3.72
N ASN A 25 14.93 9.21 4.89
CA ASN A 25 15.57 9.51 6.17
C ASN A 25 15.56 8.32 7.14
N GLU A 26 14.90 7.20 6.83
CA GLU A 26 14.74 6.07 7.75
C GLU A 26 16.07 5.57 8.31
N LYS A 27 17.11 5.48 7.50
CA LYS A 27 18.46 5.06 7.96
C LYS A 27 19.05 6.06 8.98
N LYS A 28 18.87 7.36 8.73
CA LYS A 28 19.39 8.44 9.60
C LYS A 28 18.64 8.49 10.94
N GLU A 29 17.31 8.34 10.91
CA GLU A 29 16.48 8.42 12.11
C GLU A 29 16.50 7.11 12.93
N LEU A 30 16.91 5.98 12.33
CA LEU A 30 16.86 4.66 12.94
C LEU A 30 17.57 4.63 14.30
N GLU A 31 18.82 5.05 14.37
CA GLU A 31 19.62 5.00 15.60
C GLU A 31 19.01 5.86 16.71
N LYS A 32 18.49 7.03 16.37
CA LYS A 32 17.82 7.92 17.31
C LYS A 32 16.54 7.32 17.86
N ILE A 33 15.75 6.68 17.00
CA ILE A 33 14.52 6.00 17.40
C ILE A 33 14.84 4.81 18.31
N ILE A 34 15.82 4.00 17.96
CA ILE A 34 16.28 2.88 18.79
C ILE A 34 16.80 3.37 20.16
N LYS A 35 17.54 4.48 20.19
CA LYS A 35 17.95 5.09 21.47
C LYS A 35 16.76 5.42 22.36
N TYR A 36 15.71 6.06 21.81
CA TYR A 36 14.51 6.36 22.58
C TYR A 36 13.81 5.10 23.11
N LEU A 37 13.74 4.04 22.30
CA LEU A 37 13.15 2.77 22.73
C LEU A 37 13.96 2.12 23.85
N ASN A 38 15.30 2.14 23.77
CA ASN A 38 16.18 1.63 24.84
C ASN A 38 16.10 2.47 26.12
N GLU A 39 15.73 3.75 26.02
CA GLU A 39 15.44 4.62 27.18
C GLU A 39 14.04 4.33 27.79
N GLY A 40 13.35 3.29 27.34
CA GLY A 40 12.02 2.91 27.83
C GLY A 40 10.86 3.76 27.27
N LYS A 41 11.10 4.58 26.24
CA LYS A 41 10.03 5.35 25.61
C LYS A 41 9.16 4.45 24.73
N ILE A 42 7.86 4.73 24.70
CA ILE A 42 6.91 4.10 23.81
C ILE A 42 6.75 4.97 22.57
N LEU A 43 6.91 4.38 21.40
CA LEU A 43 6.75 5.05 20.11
C LEU A 43 5.67 4.37 19.28
N SER A 44 4.85 5.16 18.61
CA SER A 44 3.85 4.68 17.65
C SER A 44 4.32 5.00 16.23
N LEU A 45 4.41 3.98 15.37
CA LEU A 45 4.62 4.17 13.94
C LEU A 45 3.25 4.31 13.27
N ILE A 46 3.04 5.41 12.57
CA ILE A 46 1.81 5.70 11.82
C ILE A 46 2.15 6.02 10.38
N SER A 47 1.25 5.68 9.47
CA SER A 47 1.34 6.03 8.03
C SER A 47 0.32 7.11 7.67
N ASP A 48 0.47 7.70 6.51
CA ASP A 48 -0.49 8.71 6.01
C ASP A 48 -1.84 8.08 5.65
N ALA A 49 -1.82 6.80 5.23
CA ALA A 49 -3.02 6.00 4.99
C ALA A 49 -2.70 4.50 5.15
N GLY A 50 -3.68 3.71 5.58
CA GLY A 50 -3.57 2.26 5.68
C GLY A 50 -2.61 1.77 6.77
N THR A 51 -2.00 0.61 6.53
CA THR A 51 -1.14 -0.10 7.49
C THR A 51 0.32 0.29 7.30
N PRO A 52 1.02 0.79 8.33
CA PRO A 52 2.45 1.09 8.27
C PRO A 52 3.29 -0.10 7.81
N SER A 53 4.43 0.18 7.19
CA SER A 53 5.41 -0.79 6.66
C SER A 53 4.97 -1.66 5.47
N LEU A 54 3.69 -1.73 5.14
CA LEU A 54 3.20 -2.42 3.94
C LEU A 54 3.22 -1.46 2.74
N SER A 55 4.25 -1.55 1.92
CA SER A 55 4.58 -0.58 0.84
C SER A 55 4.89 0.82 1.34
N ASP A 56 5.08 0.97 2.65
CA ASP A 56 5.42 2.19 3.38
C ASP A 56 6.73 2.01 4.18
N PRO A 57 7.36 3.10 4.64
CA PRO A 57 8.51 3.03 5.54
C PRO A 57 8.18 2.33 6.86
N GLY A 58 9.16 1.64 7.44
CA GLY A 58 9.00 0.98 8.74
C GLY A 58 9.70 -0.36 8.85
N ARG A 59 9.90 -1.07 7.73
CA ARG A 59 10.50 -2.40 7.73
C ARG A 59 11.87 -2.42 8.42
N LEU A 60 12.75 -1.46 8.12
CA LEU A 60 14.07 -1.38 8.74
C LEU A 60 13.99 -1.18 10.27
N LEU A 61 13.07 -0.33 10.71
CA LEU A 61 12.84 -0.11 12.14
C LEU A 61 12.36 -1.38 12.84
N ILE A 62 11.38 -2.06 12.26
CA ILE A 62 10.84 -3.31 12.82
C ILE A 62 11.94 -4.38 12.88
N GLN A 63 12.72 -4.57 11.82
CA GLN A 63 13.85 -5.50 11.82
C GLN A 63 14.84 -5.17 12.94
N LYS A 64 15.18 -3.90 13.11
CA LYS A 64 16.11 -3.46 14.16
C LYS A 64 15.55 -3.66 15.57
N CYS A 65 14.26 -3.46 15.76
CA CYS A 65 13.58 -3.75 17.02
C CYS A 65 13.67 -5.25 17.35
N ILE A 66 13.40 -6.12 16.36
CA ILE A 66 13.51 -7.58 16.53
C ILE A 66 14.93 -7.99 16.90
N GLU A 67 15.95 -7.50 16.18
CA GLU A 67 17.38 -7.77 16.47
C GLU A 67 17.78 -7.37 17.90
N LYS A 68 17.15 -6.33 18.45
CA LYS A 68 17.45 -5.81 19.78
C LYS A 68 16.47 -6.30 20.86
N ASN A 69 15.62 -7.27 20.56
CA ASN A 69 14.57 -7.78 21.46
C ASN A 69 13.63 -6.68 21.99
N ILE A 70 13.41 -5.62 21.23
CA ILE A 70 12.46 -4.57 21.54
C ILE A 70 11.07 -5.04 21.09
N LYS A 71 10.11 -5.02 22.00
CA LYS A 71 8.74 -5.47 21.73
C LYS A 71 8.07 -4.59 20.67
N VAL A 72 7.55 -5.22 19.62
CA VAL A 72 6.72 -4.59 18.59
C VAL A 72 5.29 -5.11 18.74
N ILE A 73 4.32 -4.20 18.88
CA ILE A 73 2.91 -4.53 19.10
C ILE A 73 2.12 -4.08 17.86
N PRO A 74 1.44 -4.98 17.16
CA PRO A 74 0.55 -4.60 16.06
C PRO A 74 -0.73 -3.99 16.63
N ILE A 75 -1.14 -2.86 16.07
CA ILE A 75 -2.45 -2.26 16.34
C ILE A 75 -3.32 -2.54 15.11
N PRO A 76 -4.37 -3.35 15.22
CA PRO A 76 -5.29 -3.61 14.12
C PRO A 76 -5.90 -2.31 13.58
N GLY A 77 -5.97 -2.20 12.26
CA GLY A 77 -6.48 -1.01 11.62
C GLY A 77 -6.86 -1.25 10.16
N VAL A 78 -7.08 -0.16 9.46
CA VAL A 78 -7.50 -0.18 8.06
C VAL A 78 -6.39 -0.67 7.13
N SER A 79 -6.79 -1.42 6.10
CA SER A 79 -5.92 -1.84 5.02
C SER A 79 -6.71 -1.87 3.71
N SER A 80 -6.25 -1.13 2.70
CA SER A 80 -6.88 -1.15 1.37
C SER A 80 -6.79 -2.52 0.71
N ILE A 81 -5.79 -3.33 1.08
CA ILE A 81 -5.60 -4.69 0.57
C ILE A 81 -6.77 -5.58 0.99
N THR A 82 -6.99 -5.70 2.30
CA THR A 82 -8.08 -6.53 2.84
C THR A 82 -9.45 -5.94 2.53
N ALA A 83 -9.59 -4.62 2.57
CA ALA A 83 -10.82 -3.94 2.18
C ALA A 83 -11.20 -4.23 0.71
N SER A 84 -10.24 -4.15 -0.23
CA SER A 84 -10.49 -4.50 -1.63
C SER A 84 -10.86 -5.96 -1.80
N MET A 85 -10.15 -6.86 -1.13
CA MET A 85 -10.44 -8.30 -1.20
C MET A 85 -11.82 -8.63 -0.65
N SER A 86 -12.23 -8.04 0.47
CA SER A 86 -13.54 -8.30 1.10
C SER A 86 -14.73 -7.93 0.21
N ILE A 87 -14.54 -7.00 -0.72
CA ILE A 87 -15.60 -6.57 -1.66
C ILE A 87 -15.39 -7.11 -3.07
N SER A 88 -14.34 -7.88 -3.32
CA SER A 88 -14.01 -8.35 -4.67
C SER A 88 -14.94 -9.47 -5.17
N GLY A 89 -15.42 -10.32 -4.29
CA GLY A 89 -16.07 -11.57 -4.61
C GLY A 89 -15.10 -12.63 -5.19
N PHE A 90 -13.79 -12.41 -5.04
CA PHE A 90 -12.76 -13.37 -5.44
C PHE A 90 -12.49 -14.39 -4.32
N LYS A 91 -11.68 -15.42 -4.62
CA LYS A 91 -11.23 -16.37 -3.60
C LYS A 91 -10.37 -15.65 -2.55
N ASP A 92 -10.42 -16.12 -1.32
CA ASP A 92 -9.70 -15.59 -0.16
C ASP A 92 -8.17 -15.79 -0.23
N GLN A 93 -7.71 -16.71 -1.07
CA GLN A 93 -6.29 -16.90 -1.34
C GLN A 93 -5.80 -15.84 -2.34
N PHE A 94 -4.90 -14.97 -1.91
CA PHE A 94 -4.36 -13.93 -2.76
C PHE A 94 -2.89 -13.63 -2.47
N LEU A 95 -2.22 -13.08 -3.46
CA LEU A 95 -0.87 -12.55 -3.38
C LEU A 95 -0.91 -11.02 -3.39
N PHE A 96 -0.42 -10.38 -2.35
CA PHE A 96 -0.13 -8.95 -2.39
C PHE A 96 1.29 -8.72 -2.90
N TYR A 97 1.40 -8.10 -4.06
CA TYR A 97 2.68 -7.76 -4.68
C TYR A 97 3.14 -6.34 -4.29
N GLY A 98 2.22 -5.42 -4.05
CA GLY A 98 2.50 -4.00 -3.84
C GLY A 98 2.63 -3.22 -5.15
N PHE A 99 3.57 -2.26 -5.21
CA PHE A 99 3.78 -1.46 -6.41
C PHE A 99 4.52 -2.24 -7.50
N LEU A 100 3.94 -2.26 -8.69
CA LEU A 100 4.54 -2.86 -9.87
C LEU A 100 5.72 -2.01 -10.41
N PRO A 101 6.68 -2.64 -11.12
CA PRO A 101 7.77 -1.93 -11.77
C PRO A 101 7.28 -0.83 -12.71
N LYS A 102 8.07 0.24 -12.81
CA LYS A 102 7.75 1.40 -13.66
C LYS A 102 8.25 1.26 -15.10
N THR A 103 9.27 0.42 -15.30
CA THR A 103 9.85 0.14 -16.64
C THR A 103 9.08 -1.00 -17.28
N GLU A 104 8.87 -0.90 -18.58
CA GLU A 104 8.08 -1.88 -19.34
C GLU A 104 8.71 -3.28 -19.29
N LYS A 105 10.02 -3.35 -19.49
CA LYS A 105 10.76 -4.62 -19.49
C LYS A 105 10.65 -5.39 -18.17
N GLU A 106 10.84 -4.71 -17.05
CA GLU A 106 10.71 -5.34 -15.73
C GLU A 106 9.26 -5.71 -15.43
N LEU A 107 8.31 -4.84 -15.80
CA LEU A 107 6.89 -5.10 -15.62
C LEU A 107 6.46 -6.35 -16.38
N GLU A 108 6.81 -6.48 -17.66
CA GLU A 108 6.46 -7.67 -18.46
C GLU A 108 7.09 -8.94 -17.88
N LYS A 109 8.33 -8.89 -17.44
CA LYS A 109 8.99 -10.01 -16.76
C LYS A 109 8.21 -10.45 -15.53
N ILE A 110 7.77 -9.51 -14.68
CA ILE A 110 7.00 -9.83 -13.46
C ILE A 110 5.61 -10.36 -13.83
N LEU A 111 4.90 -9.71 -14.75
CA LEU A 111 3.56 -10.13 -15.13
C LEU A 111 3.56 -11.51 -15.79
N SER A 112 4.58 -11.86 -16.56
CA SER A 112 4.71 -13.20 -17.17
C SER A 112 4.88 -14.30 -16.12
N SER A 113 5.50 -14.00 -14.97
CA SER A 113 5.58 -14.93 -13.84
C SER A 113 4.29 -14.97 -13.04
N LEU A 114 3.68 -13.81 -12.79
CA LEU A 114 2.47 -13.69 -11.99
C LEU A 114 1.24 -14.29 -12.68
N CYS A 115 1.16 -14.21 -14.02
CA CYS A 115 0.01 -14.76 -14.77
C CYS A 115 -0.10 -16.29 -14.68
N GLN A 116 0.97 -16.99 -14.32
CA GLN A 116 0.98 -18.43 -14.09
C GLN A 116 0.35 -18.83 -12.74
N LEU A 117 0.17 -17.88 -11.83
CA LEU A 117 -0.40 -18.15 -10.51
C LEU A 117 -1.92 -18.17 -10.59
N SER A 118 -2.53 -19.16 -9.96
CA SER A 118 -4.00 -19.30 -9.87
C SER A 118 -4.64 -18.40 -8.80
N PHE A 119 -3.82 -17.78 -7.93
CA PHE A 119 -4.31 -16.91 -6.87
C PHE A 119 -4.76 -15.55 -7.40
N SER A 120 -5.68 -14.90 -6.68
CA SER A 120 -5.95 -13.48 -6.84
C SER A 120 -4.68 -12.68 -6.55
N GLN A 121 -4.50 -11.56 -7.23
CA GLN A 121 -3.30 -10.74 -7.09
C GLN A 121 -3.70 -9.31 -6.81
N VAL A 122 -3.05 -8.70 -5.83
CA VAL A 122 -3.35 -7.33 -5.39
C VAL A 122 -2.14 -6.44 -5.64
N PHE A 123 -2.37 -5.33 -6.33
CA PHE A 123 -1.36 -4.35 -6.71
C PHE A 123 -1.74 -2.95 -6.24
N PHE A 124 -0.73 -2.14 -5.93
CA PHE A 124 -0.88 -0.69 -5.85
C PHE A 124 -0.47 -0.05 -7.16
N ILE A 125 -1.37 0.70 -7.77
CA ILE A 125 -1.15 1.30 -9.09
C ILE A 125 -1.17 2.83 -8.96
N PRO A 126 -0.12 3.53 -9.44
CA PRO A 126 -0.20 4.98 -9.58
C PRO A 126 -1.32 5.37 -10.55
N SER A 127 -2.29 6.13 -10.07
CA SER A 127 -3.52 6.45 -10.81
C SER A 127 -3.24 7.10 -12.19
N ILE A 128 -2.24 7.95 -12.26
CA ILE A 128 -1.82 8.59 -13.51
C ILE A 128 -1.37 7.60 -14.60
N LYS A 129 -0.95 6.39 -14.21
CA LYS A 129 -0.48 5.34 -15.12
C LYS A 129 -1.47 4.19 -15.30
N ILE A 130 -2.69 4.30 -14.82
CA ILE A 130 -3.66 3.20 -14.82
C ILE A 130 -3.84 2.59 -16.23
N ASN A 131 -3.98 3.41 -17.25
CA ASN A 131 -4.17 2.93 -18.62
C ASN A 131 -2.94 2.16 -19.16
N PHE A 132 -1.74 2.54 -18.76
CA PHE A 132 -0.53 1.80 -19.09
C PHE A 132 -0.57 0.38 -18.48
N TYR A 133 -0.92 0.27 -17.19
CA TYR A 133 -1.03 -1.03 -16.52
C TYR A 133 -2.20 -1.85 -17.07
N LEU A 134 -3.35 -1.25 -17.34
CA LEU A 134 -4.49 -1.96 -17.93
C LEU A 134 -4.17 -2.60 -19.28
N LYS A 135 -3.42 -1.91 -20.14
CA LYS A 135 -2.95 -2.52 -21.42
C LYS A 135 -2.12 -3.78 -21.16
N LYS A 136 -1.23 -3.74 -20.17
CA LYS A 136 -0.41 -4.89 -19.79
C LYS A 136 -1.24 -6.00 -19.13
N PHE A 137 -2.18 -5.65 -18.28
CA PHE A 137 -3.09 -6.63 -17.66
C PHE A 137 -3.93 -7.36 -18.72
N LYS A 138 -4.47 -6.66 -19.71
CA LYS A 138 -5.16 -7.31 -20.84
C LYS A 138 -4.27 -8.30 -21.57
N LYS A 139 -2.99 -7.98 -21.77
CA LYS A 139 -2.02 -8.87 -22.43
C LYS A 139 -1.71 -10.13 -21.61
N PHE A 140 -1.49 -9.99 -20.29
CA PHE A 140 -0.98 -11.08 -19.46
C PHE A 140 -2.06 -11.81 -18.65
N PHE A 141 -3.17 -11.16 -18.33
CA PHE A 141 -4.24 -11.69 -17.47
C PHE A 141 -5.58 -11.83 -18.21
N SER A 142 -5.56 -11.95 -19.55
CA SER A 142 -6.78 -12.20 -20.32
C SER A 142 -7.61 -13.34 -19.74
N GLY A 143 -8.92 -13.20 -19.74
CA GLY A 143 -9.88 -14.16 -19.15
C GLY A 143 -10.05 -14.06 -17.65
N ARG A 144 -9.32 -13.16 -16.95
CA ARG A 144 -9.49 -12.93 -15.52
C ARG A 144 -10.47 -11.79 -15.23
N LYS A 145 -11.00 -11.79 -14.02
CA LYS A 145 -11.78 -10.67 -13.50
C LYS A 145 -10.87 -9.63 -12.85
N LEU A 146 -11.31 -8.39 -12.90
CA LEU A 146 -10.60 -7.24 -12.36
C LEU A 146 -11.49 -6.47 -11.39
N LEU A 147 -10.92 -6.07 -10.26
CA LEU A 147 -11.44 -5.05 -9.37
C LEU A 147 -10.46 -3.88 -9.35
N ILE A 148 -10.95 -2.66 -9.49
CA ILE A 148 -10.19 -1.44 -9.21
C ILE A 148 -10.92 -0.70 -8.09
N ALA A 149 -10.29 -0.63 -6.94
CA ALA A 149 -10.75 0.15 -5.80
C ALA A 149 -9.99 1.48 -5.76
N LYS A 150 -10.70 2.56 -6.05
CA LYS A 150 -10.15 3.92 -6.09
C LYS A 150 -10.57 4.68 -4.87
N GLU A 151 -9.63 5.34 -4.18
CA GLU A 151 -9.87 6.25 -3.06
C GLU A 151 -10.78 5.65 -1.98
N LEU A 152 -10.55 4.39 -1.61
CA LEU A 152 -11.33 3.67 -0.61
C LEU A 152 -11.53 4.52 0.66
N THR A 153 -12.76 4.58 1.13
CA THR A 153 -13.21 5.32 2.32
C THR A 153 -13.10 6.85 2.23
N LYS A 154 -12.76 7.40 1.06
CA LYS A 154 -12.65 8.83 0.82
C LYS A 154 -13.84 9.37 0.02
N LEU A 155 -13.98 10.69 -0.04
CA LEU A 155 -15.10 11.38 -0.71
C LEU A 155 -15.30 10.97 -2.19
N HIS A 156 -14.21 10.61 -2.87
CA HIS A 156 -14.25 10.23 -4.29
C HIS A 156 -14.02 8.73 -4.50
N GLU A 157 -14.48 7.92 -3.55
CA GLU A 157 -14.43 6.47 -3.69
C GLU A 157 -15.15 6.00 -4.95
N SER A 158 -14.54 5.07 -5.66
CA SER A 158 -15.16 4.42 -6.81
C SER A 158 -14.65 3.00 -6.95
N ILE A 159 -15.56 2.08 -7.20
CA ILE A 159 -15.25 0.65 -7.37
C ILE A 159 -15.66 0.23 -8.77
N TYR A 160 -14.70 -0.30 -9.52
CA TYR A 160 -14.91 -0.85 -10.85
C TYR A 160 -14.71 -2.37 -10.79
N ARG A 161 -15.67 -3.13 -11.32
CA ARG A 161 -15.60 -4.59 -11.45
C ARG A 161 -15.94 -4.96 -12.88
N GLU A 162 -15.05 -5.67 -13.55
CA GLU A 162 -15.26 -6.05 -14.92
C GLU A 162 -14.37 -7.25 -15.30
N ASP A 163 -14.69 -7.93 -16.39
CA ASP A 163 -13.73 -8.81 -17.05
C ASP A 163 -12.56 -7.96 -17.57
N ILE A 164 -11.35 -8.44 -17.38
CA ILE A 164 -10.15 -7.64 -17.71
C ILE A 164 -10.10 -7.25 -19.20
N ASP A 165 -10.64 -8.11 -20.05
CA ASP A 165 -10.67 -7.89 -21.50
C ASP A 165 -11.70 -6.84 -21.92
N LYS A 166 -12.77 -6.68 -21.13
CA LYS A 166 -13.87 -5.74 -21.39
C LYS A 166 -13.68 -4.36 -20.81
N ILE A 167 -12.85 -4.21 -19.77
CA ILE A 167 -12.69 -2.92 -19.11
C ILE A 167 -12.22 -1.84 -20.10
N ASN A 168 -12.90 -0.71 -20.10
CA ASN A 168 -12.53 0.44 -20.90
C ASN A 168 -11.35 1.20 -20.31
N MET A 169 -10.54 1.84 -21.15
CA MET A 169 -9.52 2.78 -20.70
C MET A 169 -10.18 4.01 -20.11
N PHE A 170 -9.59 4.56 -19.07
CA PHE A 170 -10.05 5.82 -18.49
C PHE A 170 -9.79 6.98 -19.46
N LYS A 171 -10.79 7.83 -19.68
CA LYS A 171 -10.71 8.94 -20.65
C LYS A 171 -9.73 10.04 -20.25
N THR A 172 -9.52 10.24 -18.95
CA THR A 172 -8.62 11.24 -18.38
C THR A 172 -7.74 10.61 -17.34
N PRO A 173 -6.59 11.21 -17.01
CA PRO A 173 -5.82 10.79 -15.86
C PRO A 173 -6.71 10.85 -14.62
N ILE A 174 -6.93 9.72 -13.97
CA ILE A 174 -7.63 9.67 -12.70
C ILE A 174 -6.66 10.04 -11.59
N LYS A 175 -7.16 10.73 -10.58
CA LYS A 175 -6.37 11.09 -9.39
C LYS A 175 -6.72 10.15 -8.24
N GLY A 176 -5.79 10.05 -7.30
CA GLY A 176 -5.98 9.29 -6.07
C GLY A 176 -5.21 7.97 -6.02
N GLU A 177 -5.49 7.19 -5.00
CA GLU A 177 -4.85 5.91 -4.75
C GLU A 177 -5.69 4.78 -5.34
N LEU A 178 -5.02 3.81 -5.96
CA LEU A 178 -5.66 2.64 -6.55
C LEU A 178 -5.11 1.36 -5.96
N THR A 179 -6.03 0.51 -5.48
CA THR A 179 -5.78 -0.91 -5.20
C THR A 179 -6.48 -1.73 -6.27
N VAL A 180 -5.73 -2.57 -6.96
CA VAL A 180 -6.20 -3.34 -8.11
C VAL A 180 -5.94 -4.82 -7.89
#